data_6020c73a2ee314836d5b4ba6fc74cea0
#
_entry.id   6020c73a2ee314836d5b4ba6fc74cea0
#
_cell.length_a   1.000
_cell.length_b   1.000
_cell.length_c   1.000
_cell.angle_alpha   90.00
_cell.angle_beta   90.00
_cell.angle_gamma   90.00
#
_symmetry.space_group_name_H-M   'P 1'
#
loop_
_entity.id
_entity.type
_entity.pdbx_description
1 polymer ?
#
loop_
_entity_poly.entity_id
_entity_poly.type
_entity_poly.pdbx_seq_one_letter_code
_entity_poly.pdbx_strand_id
1 'polypeptide(L)'
;MSLNASAIADAIAALSVTGVTIKAADDLPLSVKTTDCPIFMPVPNGWVGATTGSPDQESTFGTPSTRDWITHRVFHYVYLHRMLVSKTIDTKYSDAVTNTEAIWSALAALDVANVDVENITHTDIDTLQDKAGNSFVGCFFDVTIRERINP
;
A
#
# COMPACT_ATOMS: atom_id res chain seq x y z
N MET A 1 2.79 25.85 4.86
CA MET A 1 3.35 24.62 4.29
C MET A 1 2.27 23.61 4.03
N SER A 2 2.34 22.96 2.89
CA SER A 2 1.38 21.94 2.51
C SER A 2 1.80 20.55 2.99
N LEU A 3 0.83 19.73 3.32
CA LEU A 3 1.04 18.32 3.59
C LEU A 3 1.43 17.60 2.29
N ASN A 4 2.35 16.66 2.39
CA ASN A 4 2.94 15.98 1.23
C ASN A 4 2.37 14.58 0.96
N ALA A 5 1.06 14.38 1.18
CA ALA A 5 0.43 13.09 0.90
C ALA A 5 0.64 12.63 -0.54
N SER A 6 0.52 13.56 -1.48
CA SER A 6 0.74 13.27 -2.90
C SER A 6 2.18 12.86 -3.18
N ALA A 7 3.16 13.57 -2.62
CA ALA A 7 4.58 13.23 -2.77
C ALA A 7 4.92 11.86 -2.17
N ILE A 8 4.32 11.51 -1.03
CA ILE A 8 4.49 10.20 -0.41
C ILE A 8 3.88 9.10 -1.29
N ALA A 9 2.68 9.32 -1.78
CA ALA A 9 2.01 8.38 -2.69
C ALA A 9 2.82 8.18 -3.98
N ASP A 10 3.35 9.26 -4.55
CA ASP A 10 4.21 9.21 -5.74
C ASP A 10 5.52 8.45 -5.46
N ALA A 11 6.11 8.65 -4.29
CA ALA A 11 7.32 7.93 -3.88
C ALA A 11 7.06 6.43 -3.72
N ILE A 12 5.92 6.05 -3.17
CA ILE A 12 5.51 4.65 -3.08
C ILE A 12 5.30 4.07 -4.48
N ALA A 13 4.64 4.80 -5.37
CA ALA A 13 4.41 4.38 -6.75
C ALA A 13 5.71 4.22 -7.55
N ALA A 14 6.75 4.95 -7.18
CA ALA A 14 8.07 4.89 -7.82
C ALA A 14 8.95 3.75 -7.30
N LEU A 15 8.53 3.02 -6.29
CA LEU A 15 9.29 1.86 -5.77
C LEU A 15 9.39 0.77 -6.84
N SER A 16 10.51 0.09 -6.84
CA SER A 16 10.75 -1.02 -7.76
C SER A 16 10.88 -2.33 -6.97
N VAL A 17 9.99 -3.25 -7.26
CA VAL A 17 10.00 -4.60 -6.69
C VAL A 17 9.98 -5.59 -7.85
N THR A 18 11.00 -6.44 -7.91
CA THR A 18 11.12 -7.40 -9.00
C THR A 18 9.89 -8.32 -9.09
N GLY A 19 9.29 -8.36 -10.28
CA GLY A 19 8.13 -9.22 -10.55
C GLY A 19 6.80 -8.68 -10.04
N VAL A 20 6.77 -7.49 -9.43
CA VAL A 20 5.55 -6.86 -8.96
C VAL A 20 5.34 -5.53 -9.67
N THR A 21 4.16 -5.33 -10.24
CA THR A 21 3.75 -4.05 -10.81
C THR A 21 3.19 -3.16 -9.72
N ILE A 22 3.72 -1.95 -9.58
CA ILE A 22 3.25 -0.96 -8.61
C ILE A 22 2.49 0.12 -9.35
N LYS A 23 1.25 0.39 -8.92
CA LYS A 23 0.37 1.39 -9.52
C LYS A 23 0.18 2.60 -8.62
N ALA A 24 0.09 3.77 -9.24
CA ALA A 24 -0.29 5.00 -8.55
C ALA A 24 -1.82 5.12 -8.43
N ALA A 25 -2.29 5.99 -7.50
CA ALA A 25 -3.71 6.20 -7.27
C ALA A 25 -4.48 6.76 -8.47
N ASP A 26 -3.80 7.52 -9.32
CA ASP A 26 -4.36 8.11 -10.53
C ASP A 26 -4.30 7.18 -11.75
N ASP A 27 -3.69 6.03 -11.60
CA ASP A 27 -3.51 5.03 -12.68
C ASP A 27 -4.16 3.68 -12.30
N LEU A 28 -5.21 3.71 -11.47
CA LEU A 28 -5.91 2.51 -11.08
C LEU A 28 -6.77 1.98 -12.23
N PRO A 29 -6.67 0.68 -12.54
CA PRO A 29 -7.51 0.08 -13.57
C PRO A 29 -8.97 0.02 -13.12
N LEU A 30 -9.90 0.09 -14.05
CA LEU A 30 -11.33 -0.13 -13.78
C LEU A 30 -11.59 -1.54 -13.23
N SER A 31 -10.84 -2.49 -13.71
CA SER A 31 -10.82 -3.85 -13.18
C SER A 31 -9.42 -4.42 -13.28
N VAL A 32 -9.02 -5.18 -12.27
CA VAL A 32 -7.72 -5.86 -12.29
C VAL A 32 -7.83 -7.14 -13.09
N LYS A 33 -6.96 -7.28 -14.08
CA LYS A 33 -6.86 -8.50 -14.89
C LYS A 33 -5.81 -9.44 -14.30
N THR A 34 -5.99 -10.74 -14.48
CA THR A 34 -5.01 -11.74 -14.07
C THR A 34 -3.63 -11.47 -14.68
N THR A 35 -3.59 -10.91 -15.88
CA THR A 35 -2.33 -10.54 -16.56
C THR A 35 -1.60 -9.37 -15.90
N ASP A 36 -2.30 -8.56 -15.13
CA ASP A 36 -1.70 -7.42 -14.40
C ASP A 36 -1.02 -7.86 -13.09
N CYS A 37 -1.33 -9.05 -12.61
CA CYS A 37 -0.80 -9.59 -11.36
C CYS A 37 0.60 -10.23 -11.57
N PRO A 38 1.48 -10.19 -10.55
CA PRO A 38 1.29 -9.58 -9.23
C PRO A 38 1.27 -8.05 -9.29
N ILE A 39 0.36 -7.45 -8.54
CA ILE A 39 0.18 -5.99 -8.50
C ILE A 39 0.09 -5.49 -7.06
N PHE A 40 0.67 -4.33 -6.79
CA PHE A 40 0.56 -3.59 -5.54
C PHE A 40 0.03 -2.19 -5.86
N MET A 41 -1.08 -1.83 -5.25
CA MET A 41 -1.79 -0.59 -5.58
C MET A 41 -2.59 -0.06 -4.40
N PRO A 42 -2.93 1.25 -4.37
CA PRO A 42 -3.91 1.76 -3.42
C PRO A 42 -5.24 1.00 -3.52
N VAL A 43 -5.90 0.79 -2.40
CA VAL A 43 -7.17 0.06 -2.37
C VAL A 43 -8.24 0.87 -3.10
N PRO A 44 -8.84 0.34 -4.17
CA PRO A 44 -9.93 1.02 -4.87
C PRO A 44 -11.21 1.08 -4.04
N ASN A 45 -12.06 2.05 -4.32
CA ASN A 45 -13.38 2.15 -3.71
C ASN A 45 -14.26 0.93 -4.06
N GLY A 46 -15.00 0.47 -3.09
CA GLY A 46 -15.98 -0.60 -3.28
C GLY A 46 -15.45 -2.01 -3.13
N TRP A 47 -14.20 -2.19 -2.72
CA TRP A 47 -13.68 -3.51 -2.37
C TRP A 47 -14.26 -3.98 -1.04
N VAL A 48 -14.67 -5.24 -0.98
CA VAL A 48 -15.32 -5.81 0.19
C VAL A 48 -14.34 -5.94 1.35
N GLY A 49 -14.73 -5.42 2.52
CA GLY A 49 -13.95 -5.55 3.74
C GLY A 49 -12.68 -4.71 3.79
N ALA A 50 -12.50 -3.81 2.85
CA ALA A 50 -11.30 -2.99 2.76
C ALA A 50 -11.57 -1.52 3.11
N THR A 51 -10.59 -0.89 3.73
CA THR A 51 -10.52 0.57 3.83
C THR A 51 -10.07 1.12 2.47
N THR A 52 -10.66 2.24 2.04
CA THR A 52 -10.27 2.85 0.75
C THR A 52 -8.80 3.27 0.74
N GLY A 53 -8.23 3.43 -0.45
CA GLY A 53 -6.86 3.89 -0.62
C GLY A 53 -6.59 5.32 -0.19
N SER A 54 -7.63 6.07 0.19
CA SER A 54 -7.45 7.41 0.77
C SER A 54 -6.77 7.31 2.13
N PRO A 55 -5.70 8.08 2.39
CA PRO A 55 -5.00 7.99 3.66
C PRO A 55 -5.83 8.58 4.79
N ASP A 56 -5.89 7.86 5.91
CA ASP A 56 -6.35 8.41 7.17
C ASP A 56 -5.29 9.35 7.71
N GLN A 57 -5.71 10.44 8.31
CA GLN A 57 -4.80 11.47 8.79
C GLN A 57 -5.13 11.89 10.20
N GLU A 58 -4.11 11.92 11.04
CA GLU A 58 -4.15 12.52 12.36
C GLU A 58 -2.97 13.48 12.50
N SER A 59 -3.24 14.70 12.91
CA SER A 59 -2.21 15.72 13.09
C SER A 59 -2.13 16.15 14.55
N THR A 60 -0.93 16.15 15.10
CA THR A 60 -0.66 16.64 16.44
C THR A 60 0.35 17.78 16.39
N PHE A 61 0.16 18.77 17.25
CA PHE A 61 1.13 19.83 17.39
C PHE A 61 2.38 19.28 18.07
N GLY A 62 3.55 19.63 17.55
CA GLY A 62 4.82 19.27 18.17
C GLY A 62 5.05 20.02 19.50
N THR A 63 6.27 19.96 20.01
CA THR A 63 6.59 20.65 21.28
C THR A 63 6.42 22.15 21.11
N PRO A 64 5.96 22.88 22.15
CA PRO A 64 5.80 24.34 22.10
C PRO A 64 7.08 25.09 21.72
N SER A 65 8.23 24.53 21.99
CA SER A 65 9.53 25.13 21.68
C SER A 65 9.90 25.07 20.20
N THR A 66 9.41 24.06 19.47
CA THR A 66 9.74 23.87 18.06
C THR A 66 8.63 24.32 17.12
N ARG A 67 7.40 24.38 17.59
CA ARG A 67 6.20 24.70 16.82
C ARG A 67 6.03 23.82 15.59
N ASP A 68 6.56 22.61 15.61
CA ASP A 68 6.41 21.64 14.52
C ASP A 68 5.07 20.92 14.62
N TRP A 69 4.45 20.69 13.49
CA TRP A 69 3.32 19.80 13.38
C TRP A 69 3.81 18.40 13.02
N ILE A 70 3.27 17.42 13.70
CA ILE A 70 3.49 16.01 13.36
C ILE A 70 2.18 15.45 12.83
N THR A 71 2.22 14.94 11.63
CA THR A 71 1.06 14.32 10.99
C THR A 71 1.33 12.86 10.81
N HIS A 72 0.41 12.04 11.30
CA HIS A 72 0.40 10.60 11.07
C HIS A 72 -0.62 10.28 9.99
N ARG A 73 -0.21 9.50 9.02
CA ARG A 73 -1.08 9.04 7.92
C ARG A 73 -0.98 7.55 7.79
N VAL A 74 -2.10 6.93 7.54
CA VAL A 74 -2.15 5.51 7.20
C VAL A 74 -2.56 5.38 5.75
N PHE A 75 -1.69 4.85 4.93
CA PHE A 75 -1.95 4.55 3.53
C PHE A 75 -2.39 3.11 3.41
N HIS A 76 -3.50 2.90 2.71
CA HIS A 76 -4.09 1.58 2.52
C HIS A 76 -3.80 1.07 1.12
N TYR A 77 -3.13 -0.06 1.05
CA TYR A 77 -2.73 -0.70 -0.20
C TYR A 77 -3.23 -2.13 -0.25
N VAL A 78 -3.31 -2.69 -1.43
CA VAL A 78 -3.64 -4.08 -1.65
C VAL A 78 -2.58 -4.72 -2.54
N TYR A 79 -2.16 -5.92 -2.14
CA TYR A 79 -1.35 -6.79 -2.97
C TYR A 79 -2.22 -7.91 -3.52
N LEU A 80 -2.16 -8.11 -4.82
CA LEU A 80 -2.90 -9.16 -5.50
C LEU A 80 -1.96 -10.04 -6.29
N HIS A 81 -2.15 -11.34 -6.14
CA HIS A 81 -1.52 -12.37 -6.93
C HIS A 81 -2.56 -13.11 -7.75
N ARG A 82 -2.12 -13.78 -8.82
CA ARG A 82 -3.04 -14.54 -9.64
C ARG A 82 -3.67 -15.68 -8.85
N MET A 83 -4.99 -15.81 -8.95
CA MET A 83 -5.65 -17.02 -8.53
C MET A 83 -5.56 -18.03 -9.66
N LEU A 84 -4.80 -19.10 -9.45
CA LEU A 84 -4.74 -20.18 -10.44
C LEU A 84 -5.93 -21.11 -10.28
N VAL A 85 -6.55 -21.43 -11.39
CA VAL A 85 -7.65 -22.39 -11.50
C VAL A 85 -7.21 -23.81 -11.16
N SER A 86 -5.91 -24.10 -11.20
CA SER A 86 -5.37 -25.43 -10.90
C SER A 86 -4.53 -25.44 -9.63
N LYS A 87 -5.03 -26.06 -8.63
CA LYS A 87 -4.45 -26.93 -7.59
C LYS A 87 -3.16 -26.53 -6.83
N THR A 88 -2.48 -25.44 -7.10
CA THR A 88 -1.24 -25.14 -6.38
C THR A 88 -1.32 -23.84 -5.61
N ILE A 89 -2.26 -23.80 -4.67
CA ILE A 89 -2.29 -22.77 -3.63
C ILE A 89 -0.93 -22.67 -2.97
N ASP A 90 -0.25 -23.79 -2.71
CA ASP A 90 1.03 -23.81 -2.02
C ASP A 90 2.15 -23.07 -2.79
N THR A 91 2.30 -23.31 -4.10
CA THR A 91 3.32 -22.63 -4.90
C THR A 91 3.04 -21.13 -5.00
N LYS A 92 1.78 -20.75 -5.19
CA LYS A 92 1.38 -19.36 -5.30
C LYS A 92 1.42 -18.65 -3.95
N TYR A 93 1.11 -19.36 -2.89
CA TYR A 93 1.27 -18.83 -1.53
C TYR A 93 2.73 -18.48 -1.25
N SER A 94 3.67 -19.37 -1.58
CA SER A 94 5.10 -19.11 -1.41
C SER A 94 5.57 -17.88 -2.21
N ASP A 95 5.14 -17.75 -3.47
CA ASP A 95 5.44 -16.57 -4.29
C ASP A 95 4.84 -15.30 -3.70
N ALA A 96 3.61 -15.37 -3.21
CA ALA A 96 2.94 -14.25 -2.57
C ALA A 96 3.66 -13.81 -1.29
N VAL A 97 4.10 -14.75 -0.46
CA VAL A 97 4.90 -14.45 0.74
C VAL A 97 6.20 -13.75 0.36
N THR A 98 6.91 -14.27 -0.63
CA THR A 98 8.15 -13.67 -1.11
C THR A 98 7.92 -12.24 -1.60
N ASN A 99 6.87 -12.02 -2.37
CA ASN A 99 6.55 -10.70 -2.89
C ASN A 99 6.12 -9.72 -1.80
N THR A 100 5.34 -10.16 -0.81
CA THR A 100 4.95 -9.30 0.31
C THR A 100 6.15 -8.90 1.17
N GLU A 101 7.09 -9.80 1.39
CA GLU A 101 8.33 -9.47 2.09
C GLU A 101 9.19 -8.47 1.31
N ALA A 102 9.27 -8.62 -0.01
CA ALA A 102 9.98 -7.69 -0.89
C ALA A 102 9.33 -6.30 -0.90
N ILE A 103 8.00 -6.24 -0.93
CA ILE A 103 7.24 -4.99 -0.83
C ILE A 103 7.49 -4.33 0.53
N TRP A 104 7.43 -5.10 1.61
CA TRP A 104 7.71 -4.61 2.96
C TRP A 104 9.10 -3.98 3.03
N SER A 105 10.11 -4.65 2.50
CA SER A 105 11.49 -4.16 2.49
C SER A 105 11.64 -2.87 1.68
N ALA A 106 10.98 -2.79 0.54
CA ALA A 106 10.98 -1.58 -0.29
C ALA A 106 10.31 -0.40 0.40
N LEU A 107 9.18 -0.63 1.06
CA LEU A 107 8.48 0.40 1.83
C LEU A 107 9.31 0.87 3.04
N ALA A 108 9.96 -0.06 3.72
CA ALA A 108 10.81 0.27 4.87
C ALA A 108 12.02 1.13 4.48
N ALA A 109 12.48 1.02 3.23
CA ALA A 109 13.57 1.79 2.68
C ALA A 109 13.13 3.11 2.03
N LEU A 110 11.85 3.46 2.12
CA LEU A 110 11.32 4.70 1.54
C LEU A 110 12.03 5.91 2.13
N ASP A 111 12.56 6.76 1.26
CA ASP A 111 13.30 7.96 1.63
C ASP A 111 12.65 9.21 1.04
N VAL A 112 11.91 9.91 1.87
CA VAL A 112 11.25 11.19 1.54
C VAL A 112 11.60 12.18 2.64
N ALA A 113 11.95 13.41 2.26
CA ALA A 113 12.33 14.44 3.22
C ALA A 113 11.24 14.70 4.27
N ASN A 114 11.63 14.73 5.55
CA ASN A 114 10.74 14.94 6.71
C ASN A 114 9.65 13.87 6.89
N VAL A 115 9.87 12.70 6.31
CA VAL A 115 8.92 11.59 6.35
C VAL A 115 9.62 10.36 6.89
N ASP A 116 9.01 9.74 7.88
CA ASP A 116 9.45 8.46 8.44
C ASP A 116 8.36 7.42 8.27
N VAL A 117 8.74 6.23 7.87
CA VAL A 117 7.83 5.07 7.90
C VAL A 117 7.85 4.52 9.31
N GLU A 118 6.75 4.66 10.04
CA GLU A 118 6.66 4.22 11.44
C GLU A 118 6.30 2.75 11.55
N ASN A 119 5.40 2.29 10.71
CA ASN A 119 4.88 0.94 10.80
C ASN A 119 4.37 0.47 9.44
N ILE A 120 4.56 -0.80 9.18
CA ILE A 120 4.03 -1.49 8.01
C ILE A 120 3.39 -2.77 8.51
N THR A 121 2.09 -2.90 8.30
CA THR A 121 1.35 -4.12 8.62
C THR A 121 0.65 -4.65 7.39
N HIS A 122 0.41 -5.94 7.36
CA HIS A 122 -0.44 -6.54 6.34
C HIS A 122 -1.30 -7.65 6.95
N THR A 123 -2.44 -7.88 6.34
CA THR A 123 -3.32 -8.99 6.71
C THR A 123 -2.74 -10.32 6.25
N ASP A 124 -3.32 -11.41 6.71
CA ASP A 124 -2.99 -12.73 6.21
C ASP A 124 -3.28 -12.82 4.70
N ILE A 125 -2.48 -13.59 4.00
CA ILE A 125 -2.70 -13.87 2.59
C ILE A 125 -3.92 -14.78 2.47
N ASP A 126 -4.94 -14.29 1.77
CA ASP A 126 -6.22 -14.97 1.64
C ASP A 126 -6.84 -14.67 0.27
N THR A 127 -8.00 -15.23 0.01
CA THR A 127 -8.77 -14.92 -1.18
C THR A 127 -9.45 -13.58 -1.02
N LEU A 128 -9.21 -12.66 -1.95
CA LEU A 128 -9.82 -11.34 -2.01
C LEU A 128 -10.71 -11.22 -3.24
N GLN A 129 -11.76 -10.42 -3.13
CA GLN A 129 -12.65 -10.12 -4.25
C GLN A 129 -12.66 -8.63 -4.55
N ASP A 130 -12.62 -8.30 -5.83
CA ASP A 130 -12.80 -6.92 -6.28
C ASP A 130 -14.29 -6.55 -6.30
N LYS A 131 -14.59 -5.32 -6.70
CA LYS A 131 -15.97 -4.81 -6.80
C LYS A 131 -16.80 -5.61 -7.81
N ALA A 132 -16.20 -6.16 -8.84
CA ALA A 132 -16.86 -6.94 -9.87
C ALA A 132 -17.04 -8.42 -9.51
N GLY A 133 -16.53 -8.85 -8.36
CA GLY A 133 -16.63 -10.24 -7.89
C GLY A 133 -15.50 -11.15 -8.37
N ASN A 134 -14.49 -10.62 -9.04
CA ASN A 134 -13.30 -11.39 -9.42
C ASN A 134 -12.48 -11.75 -8.18
N SER A 135 -11.98 -12.99 -8.13
CA SER A 135 -11.21 -13.49 -7.00
C SER A 135 -9.72 -13.43 -7.27
N PHE A 136 -8.97 -13.05 -6.23
CA PHE A 136 -7.51 -12.98 -6.24
C PHE A 136 -6.98 -13.55 -4.94
N VAL A 137 -5.72 -13.95 -4.94
CA VAL A 137 -4.99 -14.26 -3.71
C VAL A 137 -4.18 -13.03 -3.34
N GLY A 138 -4.29 -12.55 -2.12
CA GLY A 138 -3.55 -11.37 -1.71
C GLY A 138 -3.77 -10.97 -0.27
N CYS A 139 -3.39 -9.74 0.03
CA CYS A 139 -3.54 -9.16 1.37
C CYS A 139 -3.63 -7.65 1.29
N PHE A 140 -4.11 -7.05 2.37
CA PHE A 140 -4.13 -5.60 2.54
C PHE A 140 -2.93 -5.14 3.35
N PHE A 141 -2.33 -4.04 2.91
CA PHE A 141 -1.24 -3.37 3.61
C PHE A 141 -1.72 -2.05 4.20
N ASP A 142 -1.29 -1.78 5.43
CA ASP A 142 -1.39 -0.47 6.05
C ASP A 142 0.02 0.06 6.29
N VAL A 143 0.33 1.20 5.69
CA VAL A 143 1.61 1.87 5.83
C VAL A 143 1.40 3.15 6.64
N THR A 144 1.92 3.16 7.84
CA THR A 144 1.83 4.33 8.73
C THR A 144 3.04 5.22 8.52
N ILE A 145 2.79 6.44 8.12
CA ILE A 145 3.79 7.46 7.81
C ILE A 145 3.68 8.57 8.84
N ARG A 146 4.83 8.98 9.35
CA ARG A 146 4.96 10.18 10.17
C ARG A 146 5.60 11.27 9.34
N GLU A 147 4.95 12.40 9.26
CA GLU A 147 5.44 13.57 8.54
C GLU A 147 5.63 14.73 9.54
N ARG A 148 6.79 15.36 9.49
CA ARG A 148 7.11 16.53 10.28
C ARG A 148 7.00 17.77 9.41
N ILE A 149 6.17 18.71 9.83
CA ILE A 149 5.94 19.96 9.11
C ILE A 149 6.36 21.12 9.99
N ASN A 150 7.30 21.90 9.50
CA ASN A 150 7.67 23.18 10.11
C ASN A 150 6.80 24.27 9.50
N PRO A 151 5.95 24.92 10.29
CA PRO A 151 5.13 26.02 9.78
C PRO A 151 5.97 27.25 9.42
#